data_236a18b2057efd84ff7c11dbc1a3cb40
#
_entry.id   236a18b2057efd84ff7c11dbc1a3cb40
#
_cell.length_a   1.000
_cell.length_b   1.000
_cell.length_c   1.000
_cell.angle_alpha   90.00
_cell.angle_beta   90.00
_cell.angle_gamma   90.00
#
_symmetry.space_group_name_H-M   'P 1'
#
loop_
_entity.id
_entity.type
_entity.pdbx_description
1 polymer ?
#
loop_
_entity_poly.entity_id
_entity_poly.type
_entity_poly.pdbx_seq_one_letter_code
_entity_poly.pdbx_strand_id
1 'polypeptide(L)'
;MLTILTILTSFIFSQNDCTDGRYIEEIFNVDVQYGIEYGENINQNILGSDFTQTLFMDIYSPENDDFEDRPLIFFMYGGSFISGSKSSPDIVALCTKYAQRGYVAVAIDYRLSPVLIFNANEEVAYKAVLKAMHDVKAAIRYFRMMDESSPGTYKIDSNRIFTGGVSAGAIAAVNAGYLDQYEEIPAFLLDDYDELGGIEGLSGNIGFDSSFHGIV
;
A
#
# COMPACT_ATOMS: atom_id res chain seq x y z
N MET A 1 -47.53 28.88 -28.86
CA MET A 1 -46.30 28.34 -29.47
C MET A 1 -45.29 28.21 -28.36
N LEU A 2 -45.16 26.99 -27.80
CA LEU A 2 -44.31 26.72 -26.61
C LEU A 2 -43.00 26.15 -27.11
N THR A 3 -41.90 26.90 -26.98
CA THR A 3 -40.58 26.49 -27.42
C THR A 3 -39.97 25.63 -26.30
N ILE A 4 -39.85 24.33 -26.53
CA ILE A 4 -39.15 23.41 -25.62
C ILE A 4 -37.65 23.60 -25.82
N LEU A 5 -36.97 24.15 -24.80
CA LEU A 5 -35.52 24.27 -24.77
C LEU A 5 -34.94 22.91 -24.27
N THR A 6 -34.44 22.12 -25.20
CA THR A 6 -33.75 20.87 -24.89
C THR A 6 -32.33 21.20 -24.42
N ILE A 7 -32.10 21.08 -23.12
CA ILE A 7 -30.74 21.15 -22.56
C ILE A 7 -30.06 19.81 -22.83
N LEU A 8 -29.15 19.78 -23.79
CA LEU A 8 -28.24 18.66 -24.02
C LEU A 8 -27.15 18.76 -22.95
N THR A 9 -27.28 18.00 -21.88
CA THR A 9 -26.15 17.74 -20.96
C THR A 9 -25.20 16.75 -21.64
N SER A 10 -24.16 17.26 -22.25
CA SER A 10 -23.04 16.45 -22.70
C SER A 10 -22.33 15.91 -21.45
N PHE A 11 -22.56 14.64 -21.15
CA PHE A 11 -21.67 13.88 -20.28
C PHE A 11 -20.33 13.77 -21.01
N ILE A 12 -19.37 14.58 -20.62
CA ILE A 12 -17.98 14.37 -20.98
C ILE A 12 -17.54 13.17 -20.13
N PHE A 13 -17.66 11.96 -20.72
CA PHE A 13 -16.86 10.86 -20.25
C PHE A 13 -15.42 11.26 -20.53
N SER A 14 -14.63 11.55 -19.51
CA SER A 14 -13.18 11.54 -19.60
C SER A 14 -12.80 10.09 -19.97
N GLN A 15 -12.69 9.81 -21.25
CA GLN A 15 -11.97 8.64 -21.71
C GLN A 15 -10.53 8.89 -21.30
N ASN A 16 -10.06 8.18 -20.28
CA ASN A 16 -8.64 8.03 -19.99
C ASN A 16 -8.05 7.23 -21.16
N ASP A 17 -7.69 7.97 -22.18
CA ASP A 17 -7.23 7.38 -23.41
C ASP A 17 -5.75 7.05 -23.22
N CYS A 18 -5.41 5.75 -23.12
CA CYS A 18 -4.01 5.27 -23.09
C CYS A 18 -3.29 5.56 -24.43
N THR A 19 -3.87 6.35 -25.32
CA THR A 19 -3.32 6.69 -26.63
C THR A 19 -2.07 7.58 -26.57
N ASP A 20 -1.84 8.25 -25.43
CA ASP A 20 -0.66 9.08 -25.18
C ASP A 20 0.54 8.28 -24.59
N GLY A 21 0.41 6.96 -24.44
CA GLY A 21 1.43 6.08 -23.83
C GLY A 21 1.35 5.99 -22.30
N ARG A 22 0.49 6.75 -21.63
CA ARG A 22 0.29 6.69 -20.17
C ARG A 22 -0.07 5.25 -19.75
N TYR A 23 0.52 4.81 -18.65
CA TYR A 23 0.42 3.47 -18.04
C TYR A 23 1.14 2.35 -18.81
N ILE A 24 1.67 2.62 -20.00
CA ILE A 24 2.38 1.65 -20.85
C ILE A 24 3.85 2.04 -21.00
N GLU A 25 4.14 3.28 -21.37
CA GLU A 25 5.48 3.78 -21.68
C GLU A 25 6.05 4.62 -20.54
N GLU A 26 7.38 4.66 -20.43
CA GLU A 26 8.11 5.47 -19.45
C GLU A 26 8.27 6.90 -20.01
N ILE A 27 7.25 7.73 -19.84
CA ILE A 27 7.15 9.08 -20.44
C ILE A 27 7.37 10.22 -19.46
N PHE A 28 7.38 9.96 -18.14
CA PHE A 28 7.56 10.98 -17.11
C PHE A 28 8.93 10.90 -16.45
N ASN A 29 9.48 12.06 -16.02
CA ASN A 29 10.44 12.09 -14.94
C ASN A 29 9.74 11.78 -13.62
N VAL A 30 10.52 11.52 -12.57
CA VAL A 30 9.97 11.10 -11.27
C VAL A 30 10.38 12.09 -10.18
N ASP A 31 9.39 12.60 -9.47
CA ASP A 31 9.58 13.27 -8.18
C ASP A 31 9.43 12.25 -7.04
N VAL A 32 10.25 12.39 -5.99
CA VAL A 32 10.24 11.44 -4.86
C VAL A 32 10.17 12.18 -3.53
N GLN A 33 9.15 11.87 -2.75
CA GLN A 33 9.03 12.32 -1.37
C GLN A 33 9.50 11.18 -0.45
N TYR A 34 10.58 11.43 0.29
CA TYR A 34 11.20 10.42 1.15
C TYR A 34 10.73 10.51 2.60
N GLY A 35 10.64 9.37 3.26
CA GLY A 35 10.47 9.28 4.71
C GLY A 35 9.14 9.82 5.23
N ILE A 36 8.07 9.64 4.49
CA ILE A 36 6.72 10.01 4.93
C ILE A 36 6.25 8.99 5.98
N GLU A 37 5.92 9.46 7.17
CA GLU A 37 5.32 8.64 8.21
C GLU A 37 3.88 8.29 7.85
N TYR A 38 3.52 7.01 7.86
CA TYR A 38 2.16 6.56 7.58
C TYR A 38 1.47 5.87 8.76
N GLY A 39 2.21 5.59 9.83
CA GLY A 39 1.66 4.98 11.02
C GLY A 39 2.75 4.50 11.98
N GLU A 40 2.31 3.86 13.05
CA GLU A 40 3.18 3.23 14.03
C GLU A 40 2.48 2.01 14.64
N ASN A 41 3.25 1.06 15.16
CA ASN A 41 2.70 -0.05 15.93
C ASN A 41 3.78 -0.72 16.79
N ILE A 42 3.33 -1.57 17.70
CA ILE A 42 4.24 -2.35 18.55
C ILE A 42 4.97 -3.39 17.69
N ASN A 43 6.28 -3.47 17.91
CA ASN A 43 7.14 -4.53 17.41
C ASN A 43 8.02 -5.05 18.55
N GLN A 44 8.70 -6.18 18.33
CA GLN A 44 9.58 -6.81 19.31
C GLN A 44 11.03 -6.75 18.83
N ASN A 45 11.93 -6.53 19.77
CA ASN A 45 13.36 -6.67 19.51
C ASN A 45 13.82 -8.14 19.68
N ILE A 46 15.08 -8.42 19.38
CA ILE A 46 15.64 -9.78 19.45
C ILE A 46 15.62 -10.39 20.87
N LEU A 47 15.46 -9.58 21.90
CA LEU A 47 15.35 -10.01 23.30
C LEU A 47 13.89 -10.22 23.73
N GLY A 48 12.93 -10.06 22.79
CA GLY A 48 11.50 -10.20 23.06
C GLY A 48 10.86 -8.99 23.76
N SER A 49 11.58 -7.87 23.89
CA SER A 49 11.00 -6.66 24.48
C SER A 49 10.24 -5.86 23.44
N ASP A 50 9.05 -5.40 23.82
CA ASP A 50 8.21 -4.59 22.97
C ASP A 50 8.74 -3.15 22.85
N PHE A 51 8.54 -2.56 21.68
CA PHE A 51 8.79 -1.14 21.42
C PHE A 51 7.85 -0.63 20.34
N THR A 52 7.54 0.66 20.36
CA THR A 52 6.79 1.32 19.29
C THR A 52 7.72 1.55 18.09
N GLN A 53 7.35 1.01 16.94
CA GLN A 53 8.03 1.23 15.68
C GLN A 53 7.22 2.19 14.81
N THR A 54 7.80 3.33 14.47
CA THR A 54 7.26 4.23 13.46
C THR A 54 7.48 3.64 12.06
N LEU A 55 6.49 3.77 11.20
CA LEU A 55 6.46 3.19 9.86
C LEU A 55 6.57 4.28 8.81
N PHE A 56 7.52 4.15 7.90
CA PHE A 56 7.82 5.14 6.88
C PHE A 56 7.63 4.58 5.47
N MET A 57 7.32 5.48 4.55
CA MET A 57 7.22 5.19 3.12
C MET A 57 7.94 6.26 2.30
N ASP A 58 8.27 5.89 1.05
CA ASP A 58 8.71 6.82 0.01
C ASP A 58 7.68 6.84 -1.10
N ILE A 59 7.29 8.03 -1.57
CA ILE A 59 6.25 8.23 -2.57
C ILE A 59 6.89 8.73 -3.86
N TYR A 60 6.70 8.00 -4.95
CA TYR A 60 7.20 8.28 -6.29
C TYR A 60 6.04 8.75 -7.16
N SER A 61 6.15 9.92 -7.73
CA SER A 61 5.10 10.54 -8.56
C SER A 61 5.65 11.00 -9.91
N PRO A 62 4.85 11.05 -10.97
CA PRO A 62 5.21 11.71 -12.21
C PRO A 62 5.51 13.18 -11.97
N GLU A 63 6.68 13.64 -12.39
CA GLU A 63 7.09 15.04 -12.28
C GLU A 63 6.32 15.90 -13.33
N ASN A 64 5.85 17.08 -12.92
CA ASN A 64 5.15 18.05 -13.79
C ASN A 64 3.91 17.48 -14.50
N ASP A 65 3.23 16.53 -13.87
CA ASP A 65 2.00 15.94 -14.38
C ASP A 65 0.77 16.53 -13.66
N ASP A 66 -0.17 17.07 -14.44
CA ASP A 66 -1.38 17.70 -13.91
C ASP A 66 -2.57 16.74 -13.80
N PHE A 67 -2.41 15.48 -14.19
CA PHE A 67 -3.47 14.49 -14.10
C PHE A 67 -3.81 14.17 -12.64
N GLU A 68 -5.09 14.27 -12.26
CA GLU A 68 -5.53 14.21 -10.86
C GLU A 68 -6.00 12.82 -10.39
N ASP A 69 -6.35 11.91 -11.32
CA ASP A 69 -6.90 10.58 -10.98
C ASP A 69 -5.90 9.46 -11.26
N ARG A 70 -4.73 9.51 -10.64
CA ARG A 70 -3.65 8.51 -10.85
C ARG A 70 -3.93 7.23 -10.09
N PRO A 71 -3.73 6.04 -10.69
CA PRO A 71 -3.70 4.80 -9.94
C PRO A 71 -2.59 4.82 -8.89
N LEU A 72 -2.88 4.28 -7.71
CA LEU A 72 -1.96 4.16 -6.59
C LEU A 72 -1.48 2.71 -6.48
N ILE A 73 -0.16 2.50 -6.37
CA ILE A 73 0.41 1.17 -6.24
C ILE A 73 1.45 1.11 -5.13
N PHE A 74 1.31 0.13 -4.23
CA PHE A 74 2.23 -0.11 -3.12
C PHE A 74 3.17 -1.26 -3.44
N PHE A 75 4.47 -1.09 -3.14
CA PHE A 75 5.46 -2.13 -3.24
C PHE A 75 6.14 -2.41 -1.90
N MET A 76 6.18 -3.68 -1.54
CA MET A 76 6.86 -4.21 -0.36
C MET A 76 8.11 -4.99 -0.75
N TYR A 77 9.19 -4.76 -0.04
CA TYR A 77 10.48 -5.43 -0.30
C TYR A 77 10.50 -6.90 0.15
N GLY A 78 11.44 -7.67 -0.42
CA GLY A 78 11.79 -9.00 0.02
C GLY A 78 12.75 -8.98 1.21
N GLY A 79 13.10 -10.17 1.71
CA GLY A 79 14.06 -10.33 2.80
C GLY A 79 13.53 -11.22 3.93
N SER A 80 12.65 -12.16 3.57
CA SER A 80 12.13 -13.19 4.49
C SER A 80 11.52 -12.62 5.78
N PHE A 81 10.96 -11.42 5.73
CA PHE A 81 10.42 -10.68 6.89
C PHE A 81 11.41 -10.38 8.00
N ILE A 82 12.71 -10.52 7.78
CA ILE A 82 13.77 -10.31 8.79
C ILE A 82 14.76 -9.22 8.39
N SER A 83 14.76 -8.80 7.13
CA SER A 83 15.69 -7.81 6.59
C SER A 83 15.10 -7.12 5.37
N GLY A 84 15.75 -6.05 4.91
CA GLY A 84 15.33 -5.23 3.79
C GLY A 84 14.84 -3.85 4.22
N SER A 85 14.49 -3.04 3.24
CA SER A 85 13.91 -1.71 3.46
C SER A 85 13.21 -1.22 2.19
N LYS A 86 12.39 -0.19 2.32
CA LYS A 86 11.78 0.53 1.20
C LYS A 86 12.80 1.07 0.17
N SER A 87 14.06 1.20 0.59
CA SER A 87 15.17 1.63 -0.28
C SER A 87 15.89 0.46 -0.97
N SER A 88 15.37 -0.76 -0.91
CA SER A 88 15.93 -1.91 -1.64
C SER A 88 15.93 -1.63 -3.15
N PRO A 89 17.02 -1.93 -3.88
CA PRO A 89 17.19 -1.51 -5.28
C PRO A 89 16.08 -1.97 -6.24
N ASP A 90 15.54 -3.16 -6.01
CA ASP A 90 14.42 -3.74 -6.77
C ASP A 90 13.12 -2.96 -6.55
N ILE A 91 12.82 -2.54 -5.31
CA ILE A 91 11.65 -1.74 -4.96
C ILE A 91 11.76 -0.33 -5.52
N VAL A 92 12.93 0.31 -5.36
CA VAL A 92 13.20 1.63 -5.95
C VAL A 92 13.02 1.58 -7.47
N ALA A 93 13.53 0.52 -8.13
CA ALA A 93 13.37 0.35 -9.57
C ALA A 93 11.90 0.17 -9.98
N LEU A 94 11.14 -0.64 -9.26
CA LEU A 94 9.70 -0.81 -9.50
C LEU A 94 8.95 0.50 -9.34
N CYS A 95 9.08 1.18 -8.20
CA CYS A 95 8.41 2.45 -7.95
C CYS A 95 8.77 3.51 -9.00
N THR A 96 10.05 3.63 -9.37
CA THR A 96 10.50 4.55 -10.41
C THR A 96 9.82 4.25 -11.74
N LYS A 97 9.81 2.98 -12.18
CA LYS A 97 9.22 2.57 -13.46
C LYS A 97 7.71 2.77 -13.52
N TYR A 98 7.00 2.54 -12.43
CA TYR A 98 5.56 2.80 -12.38
C TYR A 98 5.26 4.30 -12.37
N ALA A 99 6.02 5.10 -11.61
CA ALA A 99 5.88 6.56 -11.64
C ALA A 99 6.19 7.14 -13.03
N GLN A 100 7.22 6.64 -13.71
CA GLN A 100 7.51 7.01 -15.11
C GLN A 100 6.35 6.71 -16.07
N ARG A 101 5.46 5.78 -15.73
CA ARG A 101 4.28 5.42 -16.52
C ARG A 101 3.01 6.16 -16.10
N GLY A 102 3.07 7.04 -15.09
CA GLY A 102 1.93 7.84 -14.67
C GLY A 102 1.18 7.34 -13.44
N TYR A 103 1.71 6.36 -12.73
CA TYR A 103 1.19 5.93 -11.43
C TYR A 103 1.76 6.79 -10.30
N VAL A 104 1.07 6.84 -9.17
CA VAL A 104 1.70 7.12 -7.88
C VAL A 104 2.14 5.79 -7.30
N ALA A 105 3.45 5.59 -7.14
CA ALA A 105 4.02 4.36 -6.62
C ALA A 105 4.65 4.59 -5.25
N VAL A 106 4.43 3.66 -4.33
CA VAL A 106 4.80 3.80 -2.92
C VAL A 106 5.64 2.62 -2.47
N ALA A 107 6.85 2.90 -1.99
CA ALA A 107 7.69 1.93 -1.30
C ALA A 107 7.47 2.05 0.20
N ILE A 108 7.04 0.99 0.87
CA ILE A 108 6.79 1.01 2.32
C ILE A 108 7.82 0.22 3.10
N ASP A 109 8.23 0.72 4.26
CA ASP A 109 8.80 -0.12 5.32
C ASP A 109 7.66 -0.81 6.07
N TYR A 110 7.85 -2.05 6.43
CA TYR A 110 6.92 -2.83 7.25
C TYR A 110 7.67 -3.48 8.42
N ARG A 111 6.96 -3.85 9.48
CA ARG A 111 7.57 -4.44 10.70
C ARG A 111 8.20 -5.79 10.38
N LEU A 112 9.50 -5.89 10.68
CA LEU A 112 10.26 -7.11 10.49
C LEU A 112 10.20 -7.99 11.75
N SER A 113 10.29 -9.30 11.54
CA SER A 113 10.46 -10.27 12.64
C SER A 113 11.86 -10.16 13.22
N PRO A 114 12.02 -10.19 14.56
CA PRO A 114 13.33 -10.17 15.18
C PRO A 114 14.08 -11.51 15.08
N VAL A 115 13.40 -12.57 14.67
CA VAL A 115 13.95 -13.94 14.57
C VAL A 115 13.89 -14.49 13.16
N LEU A 116 14.85 -15.36 12.83
CA LEU A 116 14.93 -16.05 11.55
C LEU A 116 13.71 -16.98 11.39
N ILE A 117 12.80 -16.64 10.50
CA ILE A 117 11.57 -17.41 10.25
C ILE A 117 11.82 -18.81 9.71
N PHE A 118 12.95 -19.07 9.06
CA PHE A 118 13.30 -20.43 8.58
C PHE A 118 13.63 -21.43 9.68
N ASN A 119 13.99 -20.95 10.88
CA ASN A 119 14.21 -21.77 12.08
C ASN A 119 13.10 -21.57 13.14
N ALA A 120 12.10 -20.77 12.82
CA ALA A 120 10.99 -20.47 13.68
C ALA A 120 9.88 -21.54 13.51
N ASN A 121 9.04 -21.65 14.51
CA ASN A 121 7.79 -22.38 14.36
C ASN A 121 6.83 -21.61 13.40
N GLU A 122 5.76 -22.27 12.97
CA GLU A 122 4.77 -21.69 12.07
C GLU A 122 4.20 -20.38 12.62
N GLU A 123 3.97 -20.27 13.92
CA GLU A 123 3.43 -19.11 14.60
C GLU A 123 4.23 -17.83 14.34
N VAL A 124 5.56 -17.89 14.45
CA VAL A 124 6.44 -16.73 14.18
C VAL A 124 6.35 -16.30 12.71
N ALA A 125 6.26 -17.27 11.79
CA ALA A 125 6.13 -16.98 10.36
C ALA A 125 4.79 -16.29 10.06
N TYR A 126 3.69 -16.81 10.60
CA TYR A 126 2.37 -16.21 10.41
C TYR A 126 2.26 -14.81 11.02
N LYS A 127 2.79 -14.61 12.25
CA LYS A 127 2.85 -13.28 12.89
C LYS A 127 3.62 -12.26 12.04
N ALA A 128 4.71 -12.66 11.42
CA ALA A 128 5.47 -11.78 10.52
C ALA A 128 4.67 -11.37 9.28
N VAL A 129 3.93 -12.31 8.68
CA VAL A 129 3.02 -12.03 7.55
C VAL A 129 1.89 -11.10 7.99
N LEU A 130 1.22 -11.38 9.10
CA LEU A 130 0.14 -10.54 9.63
C LEU A 130 0.62 -9.11 9.90
N LYS A 131 1.78 -8.92 10.53
CA LYS A 131 2.35 -7.60 10.78
C LYS A 131 2.56 -6.83 9.47
N ALA A 132 3.16 -7.45 8.45
CA ALA A 132 3.41 -6.81 7.16
C ALA A 132 2.09 -6.49 6.41
N MET A 133 1.09 -7.39 6.50
CA MET A 133 -0.25 -7.17 5.98
C MET A 133 -0.93 -5.96 6.65
N HIS A 134 -0.87 -5.86 7.97
CA HIS A 134 -1.43 -4.72 8.71
C HIS A 134 -0.76 -3.41 8.33
N ASP A 135 0.55 -3.44 8.06
CA ASP A 135 1.31 -2.24 7.75
C ASP A 135 0.99 -1.72 6.34
N VAL A 136 0.82 -2.58 5.32
CA VAL A 136 0.35 -2.12 4.01
C VAL A 136 -1.09 -1.61 4.05
N LYS A 137 -1.96 -2.23 4.84
CA LYS A 137 -3.32 -1.73 5.07
C LYS A 137 -3.33 -0.33 5.71
N ALA A 138 -2.45 -0.09 6.67
CA ALA A 138 -2.28 1.24 7.28
C ALA A 138 -1.78 2.28 6.27
N ALA A 139 -0.86 1.92 5.37
CA ALA A 139 -0.40 2.80 4.30
C ALA A 139 -1.53 3.14 3.31
N ILE A 140 -2.39 2.18 2.96
CA ILE A 140 -3.59 2.43 2.14
C ILE A 140 -4.53 3.40 2.86
N ARG A 141 -4.81 3.17 4.15
CA ARG A 141 -5.65 4.06 4.96
C ARG A 141 -5.08 5.48 5.05
N TYR A 142 -3.75 5.64 5.09
CA TYR A 142 -3.09 6.94 5.07
C TYR A 142 -3.48 7.75 3.82
N PHE A 143 -3.43 7.15 2.64
CA PHE A 143 -3.78 7.84 1.41
C PHE A 143 -5.27 8.22 1.35
N ARG A 144 -6.17 7.37 1.84
CA ARG A 144 -7.59 7.71 1.94
C ARG A 144 -7.86 8.82 2.95
N MET A 145 -7.19 8.80 4.09
CA MET A 145 -7.23 9.88 5.07
C MET A 145 -6.75 11.20 4.48
N MET A 146 -5.66 11.15 3.70
CA MET A 146 -5.12 12.35 3.03
C MET A 146 -6.02 12.85 1.91
N ASP A 147 -6.64 11.96 1.15
CA ASP A 147 -7.60 12.33 0.08
C ASP A 147 -8.83 13.04 0.66
N GLU A 148 -9.32 12.61 1.84
CA GLU A 148 -10.41 13.26 2.56
C GLU A 148 -10.00 14.59 3.22
N SER A 149 -8.85 14.61 3.93
CA SER A 149 -8.42 15.77 4.72
C SER A 149 -7.72 16.87 3.92
N SER A 150 -7.09 16.51 2.80
CA SER A 150 -6.32 17.39 1.93
C SER A 150 -6.43 16.95 0.47
N PRO A 151 -7.62 17.06 -0.14
CA PRO A 151 -7.89 16.57 -1.49
C PRO A 151 -6.87 17.09 -2.52
N GLY A 152 -6.48 16.21 -3.44
CA GLY A 152 -5.54 16.54 -4.51
C GLY A 152 -4.06 16.60 -4.11
N THR A 153 -3.70 16.36 -2.83
CA THR A 153 -2.29 16.37 -2.39
C THR A 153 -1.45 15.38 -3.18
N TYR A 154 -1.93 14.17 -3.37
CA TYR A 154 -1.22 13.12 -4.12
C TYR A 154 -1.81 12.89 -5.52
N LYS A 155 -2.92 13.55 -5.87
CA LYS A 155 -3.62 13.43 -7.17
C LYS A 155 -3.88 11.97 -7.55
N ILE A 156 -4.41 11.20 -6.61
CA ILE A 156 -4.71 9.77 -6.76
C ILE A 156 -6.21 9.52 -6.99
N ASP A 157 -6.51 8.38 -7.61
CA ASP A 157 -7.85 7.78 -7.60
C ASP A 157 -7.91 6.70 -6.51
N SER A 158 -8.60 6.99 -5.41
CA SER A 158 -8.78 6.07 -4.29
C SER A 158 -9.60 4.80 -4.65
N ASN A 159 -10.19 4.77 -5.85
CA ASN A 159 -10.85 3.59 -6.42
C ASN A 159 -9.93 2.76 -7.34
N ARG A 160 -8.64 3.09 -7.44
CA ARG A 160 -7.65 2.35 -8.24
C ARG A 160 -6.36 2.15 -7.46
N ILE A 161 -6.46 1.35 -6.40
CA ILE A 161 -5.35 1.02 -5.50
C ILE A 161 -4.91 -0.42 -5.76
N PHE A 162 -3.60 -0.63 -5.85
CA PHE A 162 -2.97 -1.93 -6.08
C PHE A 162 -1.86 -2.17 -5.06
N THR A 163 -1.58 -3.42 -4.78
CA THR A 163 -0.46 -3.83 -3.93
C THR A 163 0.42 -4.83 -4.66
N GLY A 164 1.69 -4.87 -4.32
CA GLY A 164 2.61 -5.84 -4.88
C GLY A 164 3.87 -5.95 -4.03
N GLY A 165 4.81 -6.72 -4.50
CA GLY A 165 6.09 -6.85 -3.79
C GLY A 165 6.99 -7.92 -4.34
N VAL A 166 8.14 -8.06 -3.69
CA VAL A 166 9.15 -9.04 -4.03
C VAL A 166 9.27 -10.07 -2.90
N SER A 167 9.22 -11.37 -3.21
CA SER A 167 9.41 -12.46 -2.22
C SER A 167 8.50 -12.30 -0.98
N ALA A 168 9.04 -12.03 0.20
CA ALA A 168 8.27 -11.80 1.42
C ALA A 168 7.21 -10.68 1.25
N GLY A 169 7.55 -9.60 0.55
CA GLY A 169 6.62 -8.52 0.24
C GLY A 169 5.46 -8.97 -0.66
N ALA A 170 5.71 -9.87 -1.62
CA ALA A 170 4.66 -10.46 -2.44
C ALA A 170 3.72 -11.36 -1.60
N ILE A 171 4.28 -12.12 -0.64
CA ILE A 171 3.49 -12.92 0.30
C ILE A 171 2.57 -12.02 1.14
N ALA A 172 3.10 -10.90 1.65
CA ALA A 172 2.31 -9.94 2.42
C ALA A 172 1.18 -9.32 1.56
N ALA A 173 1.46 -8.94 0.30
CA ALA A 173 0.47 -8.40 -0.63
C ALA A 173 -0.66 -9.40 -0.92
N VAL A 174 -0.33 -10.67 -1.17
CA VAL A 174 -1.32 -11.72 -1.41
C VAL A 174 -2.19 -11.95 -0.16
N ASN A 175 -1.58 -12.06 1.02
CA ASN A 175 -2.35 -12.25 2.25
C ASN A 175 -3.24 -11.03 2.55
N ALA A 176 -2.76 -9.80 2.31
CA ALA A 176 -3.57 -8.59 2.49
C ALA A 176 -4.83 -8.57 1.60
N GLY A 177 -4.78 -9.22 0.43
CA GLY A 177 -5.89 -9.26 -0.53
C GLY A 177 -6.82 -10.46 -0.39
N TYR A 178 -6.36 -11.56 0.19
CA TYR A 178 -7.13 -12.81 0.23
C TYR A 178 -7.49 -13.27 1.65
N LEU A 179 -6.78 -12.80 2.69
CA LEU A 179 -7.12 -13.11 4.06
C LEU A 179 -8.21 -12.13 4.52
N ASP A 180 -9.47 -12.53 4.37
CA ASP A 180 -10.63 -11.68 4.65
C ASP A 180 -11.68 -12.33 5.59
N GLN A 181 -11.47 -13.60 5.98
CA GLN A 181 -12.38 -14.33 6.88
C GLN A 181 -11.63 -14.76 8.15
N TYR A 182 -12.31 -14.60 9.28
CA TYR A 182 -11.77 -15.02 10.59
C TYR A 182 -11.44 -16.51 10.63
N GLU A 183 -12.23 -17.33 9.94
CA GLU A 183 -12.08 -18.79 9.88
C GLU A 183 -10.81 -19.24 9.13
N GLU A 184 -10.17 -18.37 8.38
CA GLU A 184 -8.91 -18.63 7.68
C GLU A 184 -7.70 -18.51 8.60
N ILE A 185 -7.89 -17.92 9.79
CA ILE A 185 -6.82 -17.76 10.77
C ILE A 185 -6.58 -19.08 11.48
N PRO A 186 -5.34 -19.60 11.50
CA PRO A 186 -5.01 -20.79 12.26
C PRO A 186 -5.36 -20.65 13.75
N ALA A 187 -5.95 -21.69 14.34
CA ALA A 187 -6.44 -21.66 15.71
C ALA A 187 -5.38 -21.27 16.76
N PHE A 188 -4.11 -21.59 16.49
CA PHE A 188 -2.99 -21.23 17.37
C PHE A 188 -2.60 -19.75 17.33
N LEU A 189 -3.20 -18.97 16.44
CA LEU A 189 -2.96 -17.54 16.28
C LEU A 189 -4.13 -16.66 16.74
N LEU A 190 -5.27 -17.23 17.10
CA LEU A 190 -6.48 -16.45 17.34
C LEU A 190 -6.32 -15.39 18.43
N ASP A 191 -5.67 -15.74 19.54
CA ASP A 191 -5.41 -14.80 20.63
C ASP A 191 -4.51 -13.62 20.17
N ASP A 192 -3.42 -13.93 19.47
CA ASP A 192 -2.51 -12.93 18.91
C ASP A 192 -3.15 -12.09 17.81
N TYR A 193 -4.00 -12.71 17.00
CA TYR A 193 -4.72 -12.05 15.92
C TYR A 193 -5.66 -10.96 16.46
N ASP A 194 -6.40 -11.23 17.51
CA ASP A 194 -7.28 -10.26 18.15
C ASP A 194 -6.47 -9.13 18.81
N GLU A 195 -5.36 -9.45 19.48
CA GLU A 195 -4.44 -8.47 20.09
C GLU A 195 -3.78 -7.57 19.03
N LEU A 196 -3.47 -8.11 17.84
CA LEU A 196 -2.89 -7.35 16.73
C LEU A 196 -3.91 -6.50 15.97
N GLY A 197 -5.21 -6.61 16.28
CA GLY A 197 -6.28 -5.82 15.68
C GLY A 197 -7.01 -6.51 14.53
N GLY A 198 -7.05 -7.84 14.52
CA GLY A 198 -7.82 -8.62 13.54
C GLY A 198 -7.27 -8.49 12.11
N ILE A 199 -8.17 -8.56 11.13
CA ILE A 199 -7.83 -8.44 9.69
C ILE A 199 -7.27 -7.05 9.36
N GLU A 200 -7.76 -6.00 10.02
CA GLU A 200 -7.41 -4.63 9.68
C GLU A 200 -6.11 -4.15 10.33
N GLY A 201 -5.74 -4.71 11.47
CA GLY A 201 -4.57 -4.28 12.23
C GLY A 201 -4.68 -2.87 12.81
N LEU A 202 -3.72 -2.53 13.68
CA LEU A 202 -3.70 -1.27 14.43
C LEU A 202 -2.58 -0.31 14.00
N SER A 203 -1.94 -0.52 12.85
CA SER A 203 -0.73 0.21 12.45
C SER A 203 -0.92 1.66 12.01
N GLY A 204 -2.11 2.22 12.16
CA GLY A 204 -2.39 3.63 11.90
C GLY A 204 -3.63 3.89 11.04
N ASN A 205 -4.09 5.14 11.11
CA ASN A 205 -5.22 5.68 10.33
C ASN A 205 -6.50 4.83 10.46
N ILE A 206 -6.80 4.41 11.68
CA ILE A 206 -7.94 3.55 12.00
C ILE A 206 -9.26 4.25 11.64
N GLY A 207 -10.19 3.52 11.02
CA GLY A 207 -11.50 4.02 10.60
C GLY A 207 -11.58 4.39 9.12
N PHE A 208 -10.46 4.48 8.42
CA PHE A 208 -10.44 4.58 6.97
C PHE A 208 -10.44 3.17 6.33
N ASP A 209 -11.00 3.05 5.14
CA ASP A 209 -11.04 1.79 4.40
C ASP A 209 -9.63 1.40 3.92
N SER A 210 -9.27 0.13 4.06
CA SER A 210 -7.99 -0.45 3.63
C SER A 210 -8.11 -1.31 2.37
N SER A 211 -9.28 -1.38 1.76
CA SER A 211 -9.51 -2.21 0.57
C SER A 211 -8.68 -1.74 -0.63
N PHE A 212 -8.34 -2.66 -1.52
CA PHE A 212 -7.64 -2.39 -2.77
C PHE A 212 -8.14 -3.31 -3.89
N HIS A 213 -7.77 -3.00 -5.14
CA HIS A 213 -8.44 -3.52 -6.32
C HIS A 213 -7.69 -4.66 -7.01
N GLY A 214 -6.42 -4.85 -6.68
CA GLY A 214 -5.62 -5.92 -7.29
C GLY A 214 -4.21 -6.04 -6.75
N ILE A 215 -3.59 -7.16 -7.13
CA ILE A 215 -2.22 -7.51 -6.75
C ILE A 215 -1.39 -7.65 -8.03
N VAL A 216 -0.16 -7.14 -8.02
CA VAL A 216 0.78 -7.16 -9.14
C VAL A 216 2.07 -7.86 -8.77
#